data_4007cc7844ee2ff3f075bc27c281951e
#
_entry.id   4007cc7844ee2ff3f075bc27c281951e
#
_cell.length_a   1.000
_cell.length_b   1.000
_cell.length_c   1.000
_cell.angle_alpha   90.00
_cell.angle_beta   90.00
_cell.angle_gamma   90.00
#
_symmetry.space_group_name_H-M   'P 1'
#
loop_
_entity.id
_entity.type
_entity.pdbx_description
1 polymer ?
#
loop_
_entity_poly.entity_id
_entity_poly.type
_entity_poly.pdbx_seq_one_letter_code
_entity_poly.pdbx_strand_id
1 'polypeptide(L)'
;MFNLPYRDMRVNAYLVRDPATKAAAFFDTATDSIPLVEKAKALGVTVESIFLTHTHNDHLAALDGLKSAFPEATAYSNRAEPWPGTETFSEGATFSIGALKVTTRTTSGHSKGGTTYLVEGLARPLAIVGDAIFAGSMGGGMVSFDDAWKNNREKILTLPDETVLCPGHGPLTSVSEEKRNNPFFAAEFPA
;
A
#
# COMPACT_ATOMS: atom_id res chain seq x y z
N MET A 1 6.61 -0.28 -9.28
CA MET A 1 6.11 -1.53 -8.68
C MET A 1 7.17 -2.61 -8.80
N PHE A 2 7.37 -3.36 -7.74
CA PHE A 2 8.14 -4.60 -7.69
C PHE A 2 7.15 -5.73 -7.48
N ASN A 3 7.36 -6.86 -8.12
CA ASN A 3 6.52 -8.03 -7.98
C ASN A 3 7.42 -9.22 -7.72
N LEU A 4 7.57 -9.59 -6.45
CA LEU A 4 8.57 -10.55 -5.97
C LEU A 4 7.92 -11.90 -5.59
N PRO A 5 8.63 -13.02 -5.74
CA PRO A 5 8.10 -14.33 -5.37
C PRO A 5 7.98 -14.48 -3.85
N TYR A 6 6.89 -15.11 -3.41
CA TYR A 6 6.70 -15.58 -2.04
C TYR A 6 5.96 -16.91 -2.05
N ARG A 7 6.65 -18.01 -1.68
CA ARG A 7 6.11 -19.36 -1.79
C ARG A 7 5.57 -19.65 -3.21
N ASP A 8 4.28 -19.95 -3.34
CA ASP A 8 3.55 -20.22 -4.57
C ASP A 8 2.83 -19.00 -5.17
N MET A 9 3.00 -17.82 -4.57
CA MET A 9 2.41 -16.56 -5.01
C MET A 9 3.46 -15.48 -5.26
N ARG A 10 3.01 -14.28 -5.59
CA ARG A 10 3.86 -13.09 -5.73
C ARG A 10 3.28 -11.94 -4.94
N VAL A 11 4.14 -11.14 -4.34
CA VAL A 11 3.78 -9.97 -3.56
C VAL A 11 4.32 -8.70 -4.20
N ASN A 12 3.58 -7.64 -4.12
CA ASN A 12 3.96 -6.33 -4.63
C ASN A 12 4.54 -5.44 -3.53
N ALA A 13 5.57 -4.68 -3.90
CA ALA A 13 6.04 -3.51 -3.17
C ALA A 13 6.11 -2.32 -4.13
N TYR A 14 6.00 -1.11 -3.59
CA TYR A 14 5.95 0.09 -4.41
C TYR A 14 7.00 1.10 -3.95
N LEU A 15 7.69 1.71 -4.91
CA LEU A 15 8.51 2.90 -4.69
C LEU A 15 7.77 4.08 -5.33
N VAL A 16 7.34 5.01 -4.51
CA VAL A 16 6.76 6.29 -4.95
C VAL A 16 7.81 7.36 -4.77
N ARG A 17 8.00 8.18 -5.78
CA ARG A 17 8.94 9.31 -5.75
C ARG A 17 8.24 10.60 -6.16
N ASP A 18 8.64 11.69 -5.56
CA ASP A 18 8.32 13.01 -6.06
C ASP A 18 9.18 13.31 -7.31
N PRO A 19 8.55 13.61 -8.46
CA PRO A 19 9.29 13.88 -9.67
C PRO A 19 10.17 15.16 -9.57
N ALA A 20 9.84 16.10 -8.67
CA ALA A 20 10.52 17.38 -8.56
C ALA A 20 11.72 17.38 -7.60
N THR A 21 11.69 16.56 -6.52
CA THR A 21 12.64 16.67 -5.40
C THR A 21 13.56 15.47 -5.24
N LYS A 22 13.43 14.37 -5.80
CA LYS A 22 14.09 13.08 -5.50
C LYS A 22 13.63 12.41 -4.18
N ALA A 23 12.79 13.04 -3.38
CA ALA A 23 12.20 12.41 -2.20
C ALA A 23 11.40 11.17 -2.62
N ALA A 24 11.51 10.09 -1.87
CA ALA A 24 10.83 8.84 -2.17
C ALA A 24 10.44 8.09 -0.90
N ALA A 25 9.43 7.21 -1.02
CA ALA A 25 9.06 6.27 0.02
C ALA A 25 8.77 4.89 -0.57
N PHE A 26 9.05 3.86 0.19
CA PHE A 26 8.58 2.51 -0.08
C PHE A 26 7.23 2.28 0.61
N PHE A 27 6.38 1.51 -0.06
CA PHE A 27 5.15 0.95 0.49
C PHE A 27 5.23 -0.56 0.36
N ASP A 28 5.20 -1.23 1.49
CA ASP A 28 5.62 -2.59 1.74
C ASP A 28 7.08 -2.86 1.29
N THR A 29 7.61 -3.97 1.73
CA THR A 29 9.02 -4.30 1.46
C THR A 29 9.17 -5.58 0.66
N ALA A 30 8.05 -6.32 0.51
CA ALA A 30 8.06 -7.65 -0.07
C ALA A 30 9.09 -8.58 0.60
N THR A 31 9.71 -9.48 -0.15
CA THR A 31 10.51 -10.60 0.37
C THR A 31 12.03 -10.42 0.19
N ASP A 32 12.45 -9.50 -0.66
CA ASP A 32 13.86 -9.26 -0.98
C ASP A 32 14.11 -7.76 -1.15
N SER A 33 15.01 -7.21 -0.31
CA SER A 33 15.39 -5.81 -0.36
C SER A 33 16.33 -5.46 -1.52
N ILE A 34 17.07 -6.41 -2.08
CA ILE A 34 18.11 -6.13 -3.08
C ILE A 34 17.55 -5.39 -4.29
N PRO A 35 16.52 -5.89 -5.01
CA PRO A 35 16.01 -5.19 -6.19
C PRO A 35 15.39 -3.83 -5.86
N LEU A 36 14.84 -3.67 -4.65
CA LEU A 36 14.29 -2.40 -4.19
C LEU A 36 15.40 -1.37 -3.97
N VAL A 37 16.47 -1.77 -3.27
CA VAL A 37 17.64 -0.92 -3.00
C VAL A 37 18.36 -0.53 -4.29
N GLU A 38 18.61 -1.48 -5.17
CA GLU A 38 19.27 -1.24 -6.46
C GLU A 38 18.47 -0.23 -7.30
N LYS A 39 17.14 -0.39 -7.34
CA LYS A 39 16.29 0.54 -8.09
C LYS A 39 16.28 1.94 -7.49
N ALA A 40 16.20 2.08 -6.18
CA ALA A 40 16.24 3.38 -5.51
C ALA A 40 17.58 4.08 -5.78
N LYS A 41 18.71 3.36 -5.67
CA LYS A 41 20.05 3.87 -5.97
C LYS A 41 20.18 4.28 -7.45
N ALA A 42 19.74 3.44 -8.37
CA ALA A 42 19.78 3.72 -9.81
C ALA A 42 18.95 4.96 -10.20
N LEU A 43 17.86 5.25 -9.48
CA LEU A 43 17.05 6.46 -9.66
C LEU A 43 17.63 7.69 -8.96
N GLY A 44 18.65 7.52 -8.11
CA GLY A 44 19.25 8.59 -7.31
C GLY A 44 18.26 9.28 -6.39
N VAL A 45 17.29 8.51 -5.85
CA VAL A 45 16.28 9.05 -4.92
C VAL A 45 16.76 9.00 -3.48
N THR A 46 16.21 9.91 -2.66
CA THR A 46 16.37 9.90 -1.20
C THR A 46 15.15 9.22 -0.60
N VAL A 47 15.33 8.03 -0.03
CA VAL A 47 14.25 7.32 0.64
C VAL A 47 14.08 7.88 2.04
N GLU A 48 12.93 8.51 2.31
CA GLU A 48 12.62 9.19 3.58
C GLU A 48 11.73 8.34 4.47
N SER A 49 10.92 7.45 3.87
CA SER A 49 9.93 6.66 4.60
C SER A 49 9.74 5.27 4.02
N ILE A 50 9.36 4.33 4.89
CA ILE A 50 8.92 2.98 4.54
C ILE A 50 7.57 2.77 5.23
N PHE A 51 6.50 2.64 4.47
CA PHE A 51 5.14 2.45 4.98
C PHE A 51 4.71 1.00 4.84
N LEU A 52 4.21 0.40 5.90
CA LEU A 52 3.63 -0.95 5.87
C LEU A 52 2.11 -0.84 5.71
N THR A 53 1.54 -1.54 4.71
CA THR A 53 0.08 -1.65 4.57
C THR A 53 -0.50 -2.52 5.68
N HIS A 54 0.20 -3.57 6.06
CA HIS A 54 -0.10 -4.47 7.17
C HIS A 54 1.13 -5.32 7.51
N THR A 55 1.03 -6.22 8.49
CA THR A 55 2.19 -6.93 9.03
C THR A 55 2.26 -8.43 8.66
N HIS A 56 1.62 -8.86 7.59
CA HIS A 56 1.87 -10.21 7.06
C HIS A 56 3.30 -10.31 6.50
N ASN A 57 3.90 -11.48 6.71
CA ASN A 57 5.34 -11.68 6.51
C ASN A 57 5.82 -11.38 5.08
N ASP A 58 5.01 -11.64 4.07
CA ASP A 58 5.34 -11.37 2.67
C ASP A 58 5.40 -9.87 2.35
N HIS A 59 4.76 -9.01 3.13
CA HIS A 59 4.80 -7.56 2.97
C HIS A 59 5.96 -6.88 3.69
N LEU A 60 6.53 -7.55 4.69
CA LEU A 60 7.55 -6.94 5.56
C LEU A 60 8.85 -7.73 5.69
N ALA A 61 8.99 -8.89 5.05
CA ALA A 61 10.15 -9.76 5.23
C ALA A 61 11.49 -9.09 4.87
N ALA A 62 11.49 -8.10 3.97
CA ALA A 62 12.70 -7.36 3.60
C ALA A 62 12.88 -6.02 4.35
N LEU A 63 12.08 -5.75 5.39
CA LEU A 63 12.10 -4.47 6.13
C LEU A 63 13.49 -4.16 6.71
N ASP A 64 14.12 -5.12 7.38
CA ASP A 64 15.43 -4.92 8.00
C ASP A 64 16.51 -4.62 6.94
N GLY A 65 16.42 -5.25 5.78
CA GLY A 65 17.30 -4.98 4.65
C GLY A 65 17.13 -3.57 4.10
N LEU A 66 15.91 -3.08 3.97
CA LEU A 66 15.65 -1.69 3.56
C LEU A 66 16.10 -0.69 4.62
N LYS A 67 15.82 -0.92 5.90
CA LYS A 67 16.29 -0.06 7.01
C LYS A 67 17.81 0.01 7.07
N SER A 68 18.50 -1.11 6.83
CA SER A 68 19.96 -1.14 6.78
C SER A 68 20.53 -0.35 5.59
N ALA A 69 19.85 -0.39 4.44
CA ALA A 69 20.28 0.32 3.24
C ALA A 69 19.93 1.82 3.27
N PHE A 70 18.90 2.21 4.01
CA PHE A 70 18.39 3.58 4.15
C PHE A 70 18.18 3.92 5.65
N PRO A 71 19.26 4.07 6.43
CA PRO A 71 19.18 4.22 7.89
C PRO A 71 18.47 5.50 8.35
N GLU A 72 18.41 6.52 7.48
CA GLU A 72 17.68 7.78 7.77
C GLU A 72 16.18 7.66 7.47
N ALA A 73 15.74 6.59 6.82
CA ALA A 73 14.32 6.40 6.51
C ALA A 73 13.55 5.93 7.75
N THR A 74 12.44 6.60 8.06
CA THR A 74 11.53 6.16 9.11
C THR A 74 10.58 5.11 8.60
N ALA A 75 10.47 3.98 9.29
CA ALA A 75 9.47 2.95 8.99
C ALA A 75 8.20 3.17 9.81
N TYR A 76 7.04 2.99 9.19
CA TYR A 76 5.73 3.25 9.80
C TYR A 76 4.80 2.05 9.71
N SER A 77 4.05 1.79 10.79
CA SER A 77 2.94 0.82 10.84
C SER A 77 1.71 1.41 11.52
N ASN A 78 0.55 0.82 11.28
CA ASN A 78 -0.68 1.25 11.95
C ASN A 78 -0.63 0.91 13.45
N ARG A 79 -1.10 1.83 14.30
CA ARG A 79 -1.16 1.62 15.76
C ARG A 79 -2.00 0.39 16.16
N ALA A 80 -2.99 0.01 15.36
CA ALA A 80 -3.81 -1.18 15.62
C ALA A 80 -3.05 -2.49 15.34
N GLU A 81 -1.91 -2.42 14.63
CA GLU A 81 -1.06 -3.56 14.26
C GLU A 81 0.41 -3.10 14.24
N PRO A 82 0.98 -2.78 15.41
CA PRO A 82 2.33 -2.22 15.49
C PRO A 82 3.38 -3.30 15.18
N TRP A 83 4.46 -2.87 14.51
CA TRP A 83 5.61 -3.73 14.24
C TRP A 83 6.87 -3.23 14.95
N PRO A 84 7.73 -4.10 15.50
CA PRO A 84 8.98 -3.67 16.15
C PRO A 84 9.86 -2.83 15.22
N GLY A 85 10.37 -1.72 15.76
CA GLY A 85 11.25 -0.83 15.01
C GLY A 85 10.54 0.05 13.96
N THR A 86 9.22 0.22 14.08
CA THR A 86 8.45 1.20 13.32
C THR A 86 7.86 2.26 14.24
N GLU A 87 7.64 3.46 13.73
CA GLU A 87 6.76 4.45 14.33
C GLU A 87 5.30 4.11 14.02
N THR A 88 4.39 4.45 14.93
CA THR A 88 2.97 4.13 14.75
C THR A 88 2.15 5.36 14.46
N PHE A 89 1.14 5.19 13.61
CA PHE A 89 0.15 6.22 13.30
C PHE A 89 -1.29 5.70 13.47
N SER A 90 -2.25 6.62 13.44
CA SER A 90 -3.69 6.33 13.45
C SER A 90 -4.32 6.75 12.12
N GLU A 91 -5.56 6.32 11.87
CA GLU A 91 -6.34 6.73 10.70
C GLU A 91 -6.33 8.27 10.54
N GLY A 92 -6.23 8.73 9.30
CA GLY A 92 -6.20 10.16 8.97
C GLY A 92 -4.83 10.82 9.15
N ALA A 93 -3.79 10.07 9.55
CA ALA A 93 -2.44 10.60 9.56
C ALA A 93 -2.01 11.06 8.17
N THR A 94 -1.23 12.13 8.12
CA THR A 94 -0.71 12.69 6.88
C THR A 94 0.81 12.72 6.92
N PHE A 95 1.42 12.40 5.77
CA PHE A 95 2.86 12.41 5.56
C PHE A 95 3.17 13.13 4.24
N SER A 96 4.44 13.48 4.05
CA SER A 96 4.92 14.06 2.80
C SER A 96 6.00 13.18 2.18
N ILE A 97 6.06 13.15 0.85
CA ILE A 97 7.18 12.61 0.06
C ILE A 97 7.59 13.76 -0.88
N GLY A 98 8.51 14.61 -0.44
CA GLY A 98 8.74 15.88 -1.10
C GLY A 98 7.47 16.74 -1.14
N ALA A 99 6.97 17.06 -2.34
CA ALA A 99 5.72 17.81 -2.54
C ALA A 99 4.46 16.93 -2.58
N LEU A 100 4.61 15.59 -2.61
CA LEU A 100 3.46 14.69 -2.58
C LEU A 100 2.91 14.59 -1.17
N LYS A 101 1.58 14.52 -1.07
CA LYS A 101 0.87 14.29 0.19
C LYS A 101 0.40 12.84 0.27
N VAL A 102 0.65 12.19 1.40
CA VAL A 102 0.15 10.85 1.71
C VAL A 102 -0.82 10.93 2.87
N THR A 103 -2.04 10.41 2.69
CA THR A 103 -3.07 10.34 3.74
C THR A 103 -3.44 8.88 3.99
N THR A 104 -3.61 8.49 5.25
CA THR A 104 -3.93 7.12 5.63
C THR A 104 -5.43 6.91 5.87
N ARG A 105 -5.95 5.76 5.43
CA ARG A 105 -7.26 5.22 5.81
C ARG A 105 -7.08 3.82 6.38
N THR A 106 -7.61 3.55 7.56
CA THR A 106 -7.60 2.19 8.10
C THR A 106 -8.63 1.34 7.35
N THR A 107 -8.16 0.35 6.63
CA THR A 107 -8.94 -0.62 5.86
C THR A 107 -8.78 -2.02 6.44
N SER A 108 -9.08 -2.13 7.73
CA SER A 108 -9.02 -3.38 8.49
C SER A 108 -10.01 -4.43 7.99
N GLY A 109 -9.79 -5.67 8.38
CA GLY A 109 -10.62 -6.83 8.07
C GLY A 109 -9.79 -7.99 7.52
N HIS A 110 -8.90 -7.75 6.57
CA HIS A 110 -7.85 -8.71 6.19
C HIS A 110 -6.81 -8.84 7.33
N SER A 111 -6.35 -7.71 7.85
CA SER A 111 -5.55 -7.60 9.05
C SER A 111 -6.14 -6.57 10.01
N LYS A 112 -5.65 -6.50 11.26
CA LYS A 112 -6.16 -5.57 12.28
C LYS A 112 -5.86 -4.11 11.94
N GLY A 113 -4.67 -3.84 11.42
CA GLY A 113 -4.17 -2.52 11.07
C GLY A 113 -4.07 -2.27 9.58
N GLY A 114 -4.77 -3.06 8.75
CA GLY A 114 -4.78 -2.88 7.31
C GLY A 114 -4.99 -1.43 6.93
N THR A 115 -4.10 -0.88 6.12
CA THR A 115 -4.05 0.55 5.80
C THR A 115 -3.95 0.78 4.31
N THR A 116 -4.82 1.65 3.82
CA THR A 116 -4.74 2.24 2.49
C THR A 116 -4.05 3.60 2.56
N TYR A 117 -3.03 3.80 1.74
CA TYR A 117 -2.32 5.07 1.61
C TYR A 117 -2.77 5.78 0.33
N LEU A 118 -3.35 6.97 0.48
CA LEU A 118 -3.75 7.83 -0.62
C LEU A 118 -2.60 8.78 -0.94
N VAL A 119 -2.10 8.74 -2.17
CA VAL A 119 -1.01 9.60 -2.64
C VAL A 119 -1.56 10.61 -3.63
N GLU A 120 -1.47 11.88 -3.24
CA GLU A 120 -1.90 13.05 -4.01
C GLU A 120 -0.70 13.85 -4.53
N GLY A 121 -0.90 14.59 -5.61
CA GLY A 121 0.16 15.39 -6.24
C GLY A 121 0.82 14.71 -7.45
N LEU A 122 0.42 13.49 -7.78
CA LEU A 122 0.79 12.79 -9.01
C LEU A 122 -0.18 13.14 -10.15
N ALA A 123 0.17 12.78 -11.39
CA ALA A 123 -0.69 12.97 -12.58
C ALA A 123 -2.07 12.29 -12.45
N ARG A 124 -2.14 11.22 -11.67
CA ARG A 124 -3.39 10.54 -11.28
C ARG A 124 -3.35 10.25 -9.78
N PRO A 125 -4.49 10.32 -9.08
CA PRO A 125 -4.56 9.87 -7.70
C PRO A 125 -4.20 8.38 -7.61
N LEU A 126 -3.46 8.01 -6.59
CA LEU A 126 -2.97 6.66 -6.37
C LEU A 126 -3.36 6.22 -4.96
N ALA A 127 -3.86 5.01 -4.83
CA ALA A 127 -4.15 4.38 -3.55
C ALA A 127 -3.38 3.07 -3.44
N ILE A 128 -2.47 2.97 -2.47
CA ILE A 128 -1.79 1.73 -2.15
C ILE A 128 -2.62 1.02 -1.11
N VAL A 129 -3.25 -0.08 -1.52
CA VAL A 129 -4.36 -0.68 -0.77
C VAL A 129 -3.96 -1.96 -0.02
N GLY A 130 -2.72 -2.46 -0.22
CA GLY A 130 -2.30 -3.73 0.34
C GLY A 130 -3.28 -4.84 -0.01
N ASP A 131 -3.63 -5.65 0.97
CA ASP A 131 -4.53 -6.79 0.81
C ASP A 131 -6.00 -6.48 1.12
N ALA A 132 -6.40 -5.20 1.04
CA ALA A 132 -7.80 -4.85 1.19
C ALA A 132 -8.60 -5.26 -0.05
N ILE A 133 -8.13 -4.90 -1.26
CA ILE A 133 -8.80 -5.20 -2.53
C ILE A 133 -7.76 -5.55 -3.60
N PHE A 134 -8.13 -6.45 -4.51
CA PHE A 134 -7.33 -6.90 -5.64
C PHE A 134 -8.10 -6.68 -6.95
N ALA A 135 -7.42 -6.78 -8.07
CA ALA A 135 -8.08 -6.78 -9.38
C ALA A 135 -9.05 -7.97 -9.49
N GLY A 136 -10.36 -7.66 -9.48
CA GLY A 136 -11.43 -8.66 -9.55
C GLY A 136 -11.65 -9.48 -8.28
N SER A 137 -11.08 -9.08 -7.13
CA SER A 137 -11.22 -9.82 -5.87
C SER A 137 -11.06 -8.88 -4.67
N MET A 138 -11.09 -9.43 -3.47
CA MET A 138 -10.70 -8.74 -2.23
C MET A 138 -9.88 -9.67 -1.35
N GLY A 139 -9.12 -9.08 -0.43
CA GLY A 139 -8.38 -9.83 0.57
C GLY A 139 -9.29 -10.65 1.47
N GLY A 140 -8.86 -11.86 1.84
CA GLY A 140 -9.62 -12.69 2.76
C GLY A 140 -9.86 -11.96 4.09
N GLY A 141 -11.09 -12.01 4.60
CA GLY A 141 -11.45 -11.43 5.90
C GLY A 141 -10.91 -12.24 7.07
N MET A 142 -9.60 -12.36 7.18
CA MET A 142 -8.94 -13.23 8.18
C MET A 142 -9.20 -12.75 9.61
N VAL A 143 -9.45 -11.46 9.80
CA VAL A 143 -9.86 -10.86 11.08
C VAL A 143 -11.38 -10.66 11.11
N SER A 144 -11.94 -10.07 10.04
CA SER A 144 -13.37 -9.81 9.91
C SER A 144 -13.71 -9.60 8.43
N PHE A 145 -14.52 -10.49 7.88
CA PHE A 145 -15.00 -10.34 6.50
C PHE A 145 -15.90 -9.10 6.34
N ASP A 146 -16.80 -8.89 7.30
CA ASP A 146 -17.75 -7.76 7.26
C ASP A 146 -17.01 -6.42 7.29
N ASP A 147 -15.96 -6.29 8.12
CA ASP A 147 -15.14 -5.09 8.16
C ASP A 147 -14.33 -4.92 6.86
N ALA A 148 -13.75 -5.98 6.32
CA ALA A 148 -13.02 -5.93 5.05
C ALA A 148 -13.95 -5.47 3.92
N TRP A 149 -15.13 -6.07 3.80
CA TRP A 149 -16.12 -5.71 2.79
C TRP A 149 -16.61 -4.26 2.94
N LYS A 150 -16.99 -3.88 4.18
CA LYS A 150 -17.44 -2.53 4.51
C LYS A 150 -16.38 -1.46 4.22
N ASN A 151 -15.13 -1.68 4.68
CA ASN A 151 -14.04 -0.73 4.48
C ASN A 151 -13.70 -0.55 3.00
N ASN A 152 -13.70 -1.63 2.21
CA ASN A 152 -13.53 -1.52 0.76
C ASN A 152 -14.60 -0.64 0.13
N ARG A 153 -15.87 -0.89 0.44
CA ARG A 153 -17.00 -0.15 -0.09
C ARG A 153 -17.00 1.33 0.31
N GLU A 154 -16.73 1.62 1.59
CA GLU A 154 -16.89 2.96 2.15
C GLU A 154 -15.61 3.81 2.07
N LYS A 155 -14.43 3.19 2.02
CA LYS A 155 -13.15 3.91 2.09
C LYS A 155 -12.30 3.81 0.82
N ILE A 156 -12.47 2.79 0.00
CA ILE A 156 -11.71 2.62 -1.25
C ILE A 156 -12.59 2.93 -2.45
N LEU A 157 -13.75 2.28 -2.58
CA LEU A 157 -14.61 2.43 -3.74
C LEU A 157 -15.39 3.77 -3.77
N THR A 158 -15.27 4.61 -2.74
CA THR A 158 -15.73 6.02 -2.74
C THR A 158 -14.68 7.01 -3.24
N LEU A 159 -13.48 6.57 -3.57
CA LEU A 159 -12.46 7.41 -4.19
C LEU A 159 -12.87 7.76 -5.63
N PRO A 160 -12.26 8.81 -6.23
CA PRO A 160 -12.48 9.14 -7.64
C PRO A 160 -12.24 7.94 -8.56
N ASP A 161 -13.07 7.77 -9.58
CA ASP A 161 -13.07 6.61 -10.47
C ASP A 161 -11.73 6.36 -11.18
N GLU A 162 -10.99 7.44 -11.49
CA GLU A 162 -9.67 7.41 -12.10
C GLU A 162 -8.53 7.01 -11.14
N THR A 163 -8.83 6.85 -9.83
CA THR A 163 -7.82 6.47 -8.84
C THR A 163 -7.25 5.09 -9.19
N VAL A 164 -5.93 5.04 -9.32
CA VAL A 164 -5.20 3.79 -9.52
C VAL A 164 -5.08 3.07 -8.20
N LEU A 165 -5.53 1.82 -8.16
CA LEU A 165 -5.40 0.94 -7.00
C LEU A 165 -4.15 0.06 -7.16
N CYS A 166 -3.33 0.07 -6.11
CA CYS A 166 -2.05 -0.65 -6.03
C CYS A 166 -2.17 -1.75 -4.97
N PRO A 167 -2.58 -2.98 -5.34
CA PRO A 167 -2.79 -4.07 -4.39
C PRO A 167 -1.49 -4.76 -3.97
N GLY A 168 -1.55 -5.46 -2.85
CA GLY A 168 -0.44 -6.29 -2.36
C GLY A 168 -0.14 -7.49 -3.26
N HIS A 169 -1.14 -7.98 -3.98
CA HIS A 169 -1.01 -9.10 -4.92
C HIS A 169 -1.71 -8.80 -6.25
N GLY A 170 -1.24 -9.43 -7.31
CA GLY A 170 -1.82 -9.30 -8.65
C GLY A 170 -1.50 -7.98 -9.35
N PRO A 171 -2.22 -7.66 -10.44
CA PRO A 171 -1.98 -6.45 -11.23
C PRO A 171 -2.59 -5.20 -10.58
N LEU A 172 -2.14 -4.03 -11.06
CA LEU A 172 -2.80 -2.75 -10.78
C LEU A 172 -4.22 -2.77 -11.35
N THR A 173 -5.12 -2.01 -10.70
CA THR A 173 -6.47 -1.81 -11.17
C THR A 173 -6.92 -0.36 -10.92
N SER A 174 -8.20 -0.04 -11.01
CA SER A 174 -8.75 1.27 -10.71
C SER A 174 -10.08 1.15 -9.96
N VAL A 175 -10.47 2.24 -9.30
CA VAL A 175 -11.76 2.31 -8.61
C VAL A 175 -12.92 2.02 -9.59
N SER A 176 -12.87 2.60 -10.79
CA SER A 176 -13.93 2.38 -11.80
C SER A 176 -13.99 0.94 -12.28
N GLU A 177 -12.85 0.27 -12.38
CA GLU A 177 -12.80 -1.14 -12.80
C GLU A 177 -13.42 -2.04 -11.74
N GLU A 178 -13.03 -1.84 -10.47
CA GLU A 178 -13.53 -2.66 -9.37
C GLU A 178 -15.01 -2.42 -9.07
N LYS A 179 -15.51 -1.19 -9.21
CA LYS A 179 -16.95 -0.91 -9.14
C LYS A 179 -17.74 -1.68 -10.17
N ARG A 180 -17.23 -1.78 -11.41
CA ARG A 180 -17.96 -2.41 -12.52
C ARG A 180 -17.86 -3.93 -12.54
N ASN A 181 -16.68 -4.46 -12.24
CA ASN A 181 -16.34 -5.84 -12.59
C ASN A 181 -15.94 -6.72 -11.39
N ASN A 182 -15.69 -6.13 -10.20
CA ASN A 182 -15.35 -6.94 -9.04
C ASN A 182 -16.58 -7.69 -8.52
N PRO A 183 -16.58 -9.03 -8.49
CA PRO A 183 -17.76 -9.83 -8.12
C PRO A 183 -18.23 -9.60 -6.67
N PHE A 184 -17.39 -9.06 -5.81
CA PHE A 184 -17.76 -8.71 -4.43
C PHE A 184 -18.53 -7.39 -4.32
N PHE A 185 -18.39 -6.51 -5.32
CA PHE A 185 -18.86 -5.12 -5.21
C PHE A 185 -19.70 -4.65 -6.40
N ALA A 186 -19.61 -5.25 -7.58
CA ALA A 186 -20.27 -4.75 -8.78
C ALA A 186 -21.79 -4.60 -8.65
N ALA A 187 -22.46 -5.43 -7.85
CA ALA A 187 -23.89 -5.31 -7.59
C ALA A 187 -24.27 -4.06 -6.76
N GLU A 188 -23.33 -3.48 -6.03
CA GLU A 188 -23.52 -2.29 -5.20
C GLU A 188 -23.37 -0.98 -6.00
N PHE A 189 -22.76 -1.04 -7.18
CA PHE A 189 -22.47 0.10 -8.05
C PHE A 189 -23.03 -0.15 -9.46
N PRO A 190 -24.35 -0.23 -9.64
CA PRO A 190 -24.93 -0.44 -10.97
C PRO A 190 -24.50 0.67 -11.94
N ALA A 191 -24.32 0.31 -13.24
CA ALA A 191 -23.86 1.21 -14.30
C ALA A 191 -24.84 2.32 -14.61
#